data_da61b6bece48f53516f65e4dbb1fba62
#
_entry.id   da61b6bece48f53516f65e4dbb1fba62
#
_cell.length_a   1.000
_cell.length_b   1.000
_cell.length_c   1.000
_cell.angle_alpha   90.00
_cell.angle_beta   90.00
_cell.angle_gamma   90.00
#
_symmetry.space_group_name_H-M   'P 1'
#
loop_
_entity.id
_entity.type
_entity.pdbx_description
1 polymer ?
#
loop_
_entity_poly.entity_id
_entity_poly.type
_entity_poly.pdbx_seq_one_letter_code
_entity_poly.pdbx_strand_id
1 'polypeptide(L)' 'MSAKVVIALNTAWNLVNFRSGLIRALVSEGYDVVAIAPFDEYAHRLSNLGCRYISLHMDN' A
#
# COMPACT_ATOMS: atom_id res chain seq x y z
N MET A 1 -2.58 -19.12 -9.19
CA MET A 1 -1.47 -18.17 -9.35
C MET A 1 -1.94 -16.78 -8.95
N SER A 2 -1.21 -16.15 -8.06
CA SER A 2 -1.55 -14.79 -7.66
C SER A 2 -0.76 -13.79 -8.48
N ALA A 3 -1.44 -12.76 -9.00
CA ALA A 3 -0.78 -11.67 -9.67
C ALA A 3 -0.28 -10.65 -8.63
N LYS A 4 0.81 -9.98 -8.95
CA LYS A 4 1.36 -8.94 -8.11
C LYS A 4 0.83 -7.58 -8.59
N VAL A 5 0.32 -6.79 -7.66
CA VAL A 5 -0.14 -5.43 -7.92
C VAL A 5 0.71 -4.46 -7.10
N VAL A 6 1.36 -3.52 -7.78
CA VAL A 6 2.19 -2.52 -7.11
C VAL A 6 1.46 -1.18 -7.18
N ILE A 7 1.26 -0.57 -6.03
CA ILE A 7 0.64 0.74 -5.92
C ILE A 7 1.66 1.70 -5.32
N ALA A 8 2.05 2.71 -6.09
CA ALA A 8 3.04 3.69 -5.66
C ALA A 8 2.39 5.07 -5.58
N LEU A 9 2.47 5.70 -4.43
CA LEU A 9 1.97 7.05 -4.21
C LEU A 9 3.01 7.86 -3.43
N ASN A 10 2.86 9.17 -3.48
CA ASN A 10 3.80 10.04 -2.77
C ASN A 10 3.47 10.25 -1.29
N THR A 11 2.39 9.67 -0.79
CA THR A 11 2.12 9.66 0.66
C THR A 11 1.38 8.40 1.05
N ALA A 12 1.69 7.84 2.23
CA ALA A 12 0.93 6.72 2.77
C ALA A 12 -0.49 7.16 3.15
N TRP A 13 -0.66 8.44 3.51
CA TRP A 13 -1.97 9.00 3.82
C TRP A 13 -2.96 8.82 2.66
N ASN A 14 -2.50 9.07 1.43
CA ASN A 14 -3.31 8.86 0.23
C ASN A 14 -3.76 7.41 0.09
N LEU A 15 -2.82 6.48 0.30
CA LEU A 15 -3.14 5.05 0.21
C LEU A 15 -4.20 4.66 1.23
N VAL A 16 -4.05 5.10 2.48
CA VAL A 16 -4.97 4.74 3.55
C VAL A 16 -6.34 5.36 3.33
N ASN A 17 -6.40 6.63 2.93
CA ASN A 17 -7.67 7.36 2.89
C ASN A 17 -8.44 7.15 1.59
N PHE A 18 -7.76 6.97 0.46
CA PHE A 18 -8.44 6.90 -0.83
C PHE A 18 -8.32 5.54 -1.52
N ARG A 19 -7.36 4.72 -1.12
CA ARG A 19 -7.10 3.45 -1.79
C ARG A 19 -7.27 2.24 -0.88
N SER A 20 -7.64 2.44 0.38
CA SER A 20 -7.77 1.32 1.31
C SER A 20 -8.83 0.31 0.84
N GLY A 21 -9.95 0.79 0.30
CA GLY A 21 -10.98 -0.10 -0.24
C GLY A 21 -10.48 -0.92 -1.41
N LEU A 22 -9.73 -0.29 -2.32
CA LEU A 22 -9.13 -0.98 -3.45
C LEU A 22 -8.12 -2.03 -2.99
N ILE A 23 -7.26 -1.67 -2.03
CA ILE A 23 -6.25 -2.60 -1.51
C ILE A 23 -6.93 -3.81 -0.87
N ARG A 24 -7.95 -3.59 -0.05
CA ARG A 24 -8.68 -4.67 0.59
C ARG A 24 -9.36 -5.58 -0.42
N ALA A 25 -9.94 -5.00 -1.45
CA ALA A 25 -10.59 -5.77 -2.51
C ALA A 25 -9.59 -6.64 -3.24
N LEU A 26 -8.42 -6.09 -3.59
CA LEU A 26 -7.38 -6.84 -4.28
C LEU A 26 -6.83 -7.97 -3.42
N VAL A 27 -6.58 -7.70 -2.14
CA VAL A 27 -6.11 -8.73 -1.21
C VAL A 27 -7.16 -9.85 -1.08
N SER A 28 -8.42 -9.47 -0.99
CA SER A 28 -9.52 -10.44 -0.88
C SER A 28 -9.62 -11.32 -2.13
N GLU A 29 -9.26 -10.80 -3.29
CA GLU A 29 -9.26 -11.56 -4.54
C GLU A 29 -8.01 -12.43 -4.73
N GLY A 30 -7.09 -12.39 -3.78
CA GLY A 30 -5.90 -13.22 -3.82
C GLY A 30 -4.68 -12.60 -4.50
N TYR A 31 -4.73 -11.30 -4.78
CA TYR A 31 -3.56 -10.61 -5.35
C TYR A 31 -2.50 -10.35 -4.29
N ASP A 32 -1.25 -10.38 -4.72
CA ASP A 32 -0.11 -9.97 -3.88
C ASP A 32 0.06 -8.46 -4.07
N VAL A 33 -0.45 -7.69 -3.11
CA VAL A 33 -0.47 -6.23 -3.21
C VAL A 33 0.73 -5.65 -2.48
N VAL A 34 1.47 -4.80 -3.18
CA VAL A 34 2.63 -4.10 -2.63
C VAL A 34 2.36 -2.60 -2.71
N ALA A 35 2.40 -1.93 -1.57
CA ALA A 35 2.22 -0.48 -1.50
C ALA A 35 3.57 0.17 -1.28
N ILE A 36 3.91 1.15 -2.11
CA ILE A 36 5.16 1.89 -2.03
C ILE A 36 4.84 3.36 -1.78
N ALA A 37 5.31 3.89 -0.68
CA ALA A 37 5.08 5.29 -0.31
C ALA A 37 6.15 5.74 0.68
N PRO A 38 6.42 7.05 0.78
CA PRO A 38 7.31 7.57 1.82
C PRO A 38 6.76 7.23 3.20
N PHE A 39 7.64 7.00 4.15
CA PHE A 39 7.25 6.70 5.52
C PHE A 39 6.60 7.94 6.16
N ASP A 40 5.43 7.77 6.74
CA ASP A 40 4.75 8.80 7.53
C ASP A 40 3.93 8.12 8.64
N GLU A 41 3.16 8.91 9.38
CA GLU A 41 2.40 8.38 10.52
C GLU A 41 1.30 7.39 10.13
N TYR A 42 0.96 7.31 8.86
CA TYR A 42 -0.06 6.39 8.37
C TYR A 42 0.54 5.10 7.79
N ALA A 43 1.86 5.01 7.71
CA ALA A 43 2.52 3.88 7.05
C ALA A 43 2.15 2.54 7.69
N HIS A 44 2.06 2.49 9.02
CA HIS A 44 1.74 1.25 9.72
C HIS A 44 0.32 0.76 9.42
N ARG A 45 -0.58 1.64 9.03
CA ARG A 45 -1.96 1.26 8.69
C ARG A 45 -2.02 0.46 7.40
N LEU A 46 -1.04 0.64 6.52
CA LEU A 46 -0.98 -0.12 5.27
C LEU A 46 -0.78 -1.60 5.54
N SER A 47 0.05 -1.94 6.53
CA SER A 47 0.24 -3.34 6.92
C SER A 47 -1.05 -3.96 7.42
N ASN A 48 -1.90 -3.18 8.07
CA ASN A 48 -3.18 -3.66 8.59
C ASN A 48 -4.20 -3.94 7.50
N LEU A 49 -3.95 -3.45 6.28
CA LEU A 49 -4.82 -3.73 5.13
C LEU A 49 -4.52 -5.08 4.47
N GLY A 50 -3.46 -5.76 4.90
CA GLY A 50 -3.07 -7.05 4.35
C GLY A 50 -2.11 -6.96 3.17
N CYS A 51 -1.64 -5.77 2.82
CA CYS A 51 -0.66 -5.60 1.75
C CYS A 51 0.75 -5.49 2.34
N ARG A 52 1.76 -5.66 1.46
CA ARG A 52 3.14 -5.38 1.82
C ARG A 52 3.38 -3.88 1.66
N TYR A 53 4.19 -3.35 2.56
CA TYR A 53 4.54 -1.93 2.50
C TYR A 53 6.05 -1.79 2.33
N ILE A 54 6.44 -1.00 1.32
CA ILE A 54 7.85 -0.67 1.09
C ILE A 54 8.00 0.84 1.24
N SER A 55 8.88 1.24 2.14
CA SER A 55 9.17 2.65 2.37
C SER A 55 9.99 3.20 1.21
N LEU A 56 9.48 4.25 0.59
CA LEU A 56 10.20 4.95 -0.47
C LEU A 56 11.08 6.01 0.16
N HIS A 57 12.38 5.89 -0.07
CA HIS A 57 13.34 6.85 0.46
C HIS A 57 13.46 8.01 -0.53
N MET A 58 13.02 9.18 -0.10
CA MET A 58 13.13 10.39 -0.93
C MET A 58 14.22 11.29 -0.37
N ASP A 59 15.28 11.42 -1.12
CA ASP A 59 16.36 12.37 -0.80
C ASP A 59 16.01 13.73 -1.36
N ASN A 60 16.06 14.71 -0.50
CA ASN A 60 15.92 16.11 -0.94
C ASN A 60 17.26 16.74 -1.18
#